data_90ca9a9f6276774e0deb6ae9d735ce56
#
_entry.id   90ca9a9f6276774e0deb6ae9d735ce56
#
_cell.length_a   1.000
_cell.length_b   1.000
_cell.length_c   1.000
_cell.angle_alpha   90.00
_cell.angle_beta   90.00
_cell.angle_gamma   90.00
#
_symmetry.space_group_name_H-M   'P 1'
#
loop_
_entity.id
_entity.type
_entity.pdbx_description
1 polymer ?
#
loop_
_entity_poly.entity_id
_entity_poly.type
_entity_poly.pdbx_seq_one_letter_code
_entity_poly.pdbx_strand_id
1 'polypeptide(L)'
;VNFFLYCNHTRKKYSDFELADLMKDCKDNAILPYLYLQHVAVPLCHNDTLCLADYRLQFDSIVQAPHLRQPILELYEDKADYLKAPGKVSHQMLYGNNADEAAARKDMPFMIPVYNLLEKYAGKVIYVDFWGVICPPCLAEMEPLKELRKRYSPEDVVMVSICGSRDREAYHKVLERFSLQGKNIECVYSEDWATADDYHRIMRHWDMNSIPQFLLINRDGIIVDYGSGLRPSYPKTVAKI
;
A
#
# COMPACT_ATOMS: atom_id res chain seq x y z
N VAL A 1 12.62 22.68 10.95
CA VAL A 1 13.49 21.82 10.12
C VAL A 1 12.61 20.82 9.40
N ASN A 2 12.70 20.80 8.07
CA ASN A 2 11.91 19.84 7.28
C ASN A 2 12.54 18.46 7.43
N PHE A 3 11.76 17.42 7.74
CA PHE A 3 12.21 16.03 7.87
C PHE A 3 13.00 15.55 6.64
N PHE A 4 12.60 16.02 5.45
CA PHE A 4 13.31 15.76 4.19
C PHE A 4 14.75 16.32 4.21
N LEU A 5 14.95 17.51 4.78
CA LEU A 5 16.27 18.11 4.95
C LEU A 5 17.11 17.33 5.98
N TYR A 6 16.47 16.79 7.03
CA TYR A 6 17.16 15.98 8.02
C TYR A 6 17.64 14.65 7.41
N CYS A 7 16.79 13.94 6.66
CA CYS A 7 17.18 12.72 5.95
C CYS A 7 18.31 12.96 4.95
N ASN A 8 18.26 14.06 4.20
CA ASN A 8 19.33 14.44 3.28
C ASN A 8 20.64 14.78 4.00
N HIS A 9 20.56 15.43 5.16
CA HIS A 9 21.74 15.81 5.95
C HIS A 9 22.42 14.60 6.59
N THR A 10 21.66 13.62 7.05
CA THR A 10 22.18 12.39 7.68
C THR A 10 22.56 11.30 6.68
N ARG A 11 22.26 11.47 5.37
CA ARG A 11 22.43 10.47 4.31
C ARG A 11 21.73 9.13 4.58
N LYS A 12 20.79 9.09 5.52
CA LYS A 12 19.95 7.92 5.80
C LYS A 12 18.79 7.85 4.81
N LYS A 13 18.47 6.67 4.32
CA LYS A 13 17.24 6.44 3.56
C LYS A 13 16.04 6.52 4.50
N TYR A 14 14.90 6.95 3.98
CA TYR A 14 13.65 7.04 4.75
C TYR A 14 13.27 5.71 5.41
N SER A 15 13.57 4.58 4.74
CA SER A 15 13.35 3.21 5.24
C SER A 15 14.26 2.79 6.38
N ASP A 16 15.38 3.48 6.57
CA ASP A 16 16.42 3.10 7.55
C ASP A 16 16.29 3.92 8.83
N PHE A 17 15.18 4.66 8.97
CA PHE A 17 14.97 5.61 10.05
C PHE A 17 14.29 4.94 11.23
N GLU A 18 15.03 4.71 12.30
CA GLU A 18 14.42 4.33 13.56
C GLU A 18 14.09 5.57 14.39
N LEU A 19 12.93 5.58 15.06
CA LEU A 19 12.49 6.66 15.93
C LEU A 19 13.53 6.96 17.03
N ALA A 20 14.22 5.93 17.49
CA ALA A 20 15.33 6.05 18.46
C ALA A 20 16.47 6.96 17.95
N ASP A 21 16.76 6.94 16.65
CA ASP A 21 17.76 7.83 16.04
C ASP A 21 17.28 9.28 16.03
N LEU A 22 15.98 9.48 15.73
CA LEU A 22 15.34 10.80 15.73
C LEU A 22 15.37 11.44 17.12
N MET A 23 15.08 10.65 18.15
CA MET A 23 15.13 11.08 19.54
C MET A 23 16.56 11.41 20.01
N LYS A 24 17.55 10.69 19.48
CA LYS A 24 18.97 10.87 19.83
C LYS A 24 19.58 12.14 19.22
N ASP A 25 19.17 12.45 17.97
CA ASP A 25 19.72 13.55 17.19
C ASP A 25 18.96 14.87 17.38
N CYS A 26 17.69 14.83 17.79
CA CYS A 26 16.87 16.01 18.06
C CYS A 26 16.99 16.40 19.54
N LYS A 27 17.95 17.28 19.84
CA LYS A 27 18.12 17.85 21.19
C LYS A 27 17.08 18.91 21.55
N ASP A 28 16.37 19.42 20.55
CA ASP A 28 15.32 20.43 20.72
C ASP A 28 13.94 19.75 20.81
N ASN A 29 13.43 19.63 22.02
CA ASN A 29 12.15 19.01 22.31
C ASN A 29 10.95 19.71 21.63
N ALA A 30 11.08 20.98 21.21
CA ALA A 30 10.00 21.70 20.54
C ALA A 30 9.81 21.23 19.09
N ILE A 31 10.83 20.71 18.44
CA ILE A 31 10.78 20.24 17.04
C ILE A 31 10.42 18.75 16.97
N LEU A 32 10.77 17.97 17.98
CA LEU A 32 10.60 16.53 18.00
C LEU A 32 9.15 16.07 17.70
N PRO A 33 8.07 16.67 18.27
CA PRO A 33 6.71 16.28 17.95
C PRO A 33 6.37 16.43 16.47
N TYR A 34 6.85 17.48 15.80
CA TYR A 34 6.59 17.70 14.38
C TYR A 34 7.32 16.71 13.48
N LEU A 35 8.55 16.38 13.81
CA LEU A 35 9.33 15.36 13.08
C LEU A 35 8.69 13.98 13.24
N TYR A 36 8.26 13.67 14.46
CA TYR A 36 7.57 12.43 14.75
C TYR A 36 6.24 12.32 14.01
N LEU A 37 5.44 13.41 14.00
CA LEU A 37 4.18 13.44 13.25
C LEU A 37 4.39 13.23 11.76
N GLN A 38 5.43 13.81 11.16
CA GLN A 38 5.75 13.53 9.75
C GLN A 38 6.09 12.05 9.51
N HIS A 39 6.75 11.40 10.47
CA HIS A 39 7.06 9.98 10.39
C HIS A 39 5.82 9.08 10.54
N VAL A 40 4.80 9.51 11.27
CA VAL A 40 3.56 8.78 11.50
C VAL A 40 2.45 9.20 10.53
N ALA A 41 2.25 10.52 10.34
CA ALA A 41 1.15 11.05 9.54
C ALA A 41 1.26 10.69 8.06
N VAL A 42 2.46 10.76 7.48
CA VAL A 42 2.65 10.43 6.07
C VAL A 42 2.30 8.96 5.76
N PRO A 43 2.83 7.97 6.48
CA PRO A 43 2.40 6.58 6.31
C PRO A 43 0.90 6.36 6.51
N LEU A 44 0.29 6.97 7.52
CA LEU A 44 -1.16 6.86 7.75
C LEU A 44 -1.99 7.44 6.60
N CYS A 45 -1.57 8.59 6.04
CA CYS A 45 -2.20 9.15 4.84
C CYS A 45 -2.07 8.24 3.62
N HIS A 46 -1.08 7.35 3.60
CA HIS A 46 -0.91 6.30 2.59
C HIS A 46 -1.49 4.95 3.00
N ASN A 47 -2.43 4.93 3.94
CA ASN A 47 -3.10 3.75 4.48
C ASN A 47 -2.18 2.75 5.21
N ASP A 48 -0.99 3.17 5.65
CA ASP A 48 -0.10 2.35 6.47
C ASP A 48 -0.43 2.49 7.96
N THR A 49 -1.27 1.59 8.46
CA THR A 49 -1.66 1.57 9.88
C THR A 49 -0.62 0.94 10.81
N LEU A 50 0.38 0.25 10.25
CA LEU A 50 1.37 -0.47 11.04
C LEU A 50 2.30 0.49 11.77
N CYS A 51 2.59 1.64 11.17
CA CYS A 51 3.50 2.62 11.76
C CYS A 51 3.00 3.14 13.11
N LEU A 52 1.70 3.44 13.26
CA LEU A 52 1.17 3.94 14.53
C LEU A 52 1.04 2.83 15.58
N ALA A 53 0.67 1.62 15.18
CA ALA A 53 0.61 0.48 16.10
C ALA A 53 1.99 0.21 16.74
N ASP A 54 3.06 0.31 15.96
CA ASP A 54 4.42 0.11 16.44
C ASP A 54 4.91 1.26 17.34
N TYR A 55 4.44 2.49 17.12
CA TYR A 55 4.93 3.68 17.80
C TYR A 55 3.95 4.27 18.83
N ARG A 56 2.83 3.59 19.12
CA ARG A 56 1.77 4.12 19.98
C ARG A 56 2.28 4.60 21.35
N LEU A 57 3.12 3.81 22.01
CA LEU A 57 3.69 4.16 23.32
C LEU A 57 4.55 5.43 23.27
N GLN A 58 5.34 5.58 22.21
CA GLN A 58 6.18 6.74 22.00
C GLN A 58 5.35 7.95 21.55
N PHE A 59 4.31 7.74 20.74
CA PHE A 59 3.37 8.78 20.34
C PHE A 59 2.78 9.47 21.56
N ASP A 60 2.30 8.70 22.54
CA ASP A 60 1.69 9.21 23.75
C ASP A 60 2.65 10.03 24.60
N SER A 61 3.95 9.77 24.56
CA SER A 61 4.98 10.52 25.28
C SER A 61 5.48 11.76 24.55
N ILE A 62 5.56 11.72 23.22
CA ILE A 62 6.17 12.77 22.40
C ILE A 62 5.15 13.83 21.97
N VAL A 63 3.96 13.40 21.54
CA VAL A 63 2.93 14.29 21.01
C VAL A 63 1.89 14.61 22.08
N GLN A 64 2.15 15.66 22.87
CA GLN A 64 1.27 16.07 23.98
C GLN A 64 0.24 17.12 23.57
N ALA A 65 0.56 17.97 22.57
CA ALA A 65 -0.33 19.07 22.18
C ALA A 65 -1.60 18.53 21.49
N PRO A 66 -2.82 18.85 22.02
CA PRO A 66 -4.08 18.27 21.52
C PRO A 66 -4.33 18.54 20.03
N HIS A 67 -4.00 19.73 19.54
CA HIS A 67 -4.18 20.11 18.12
C HIS A 67 -3.30 19.34 17.14
N LEU A 68 -2.19 18.76 17.61
CA LEU A 68 -1.33 17.87 16.83
C LEU A 68 -1.74 16.41 16.99
N ARG A 69 -2.21 16.05 18.16
CA ARG A 69 -2.52 14.68 18.56
C ARG A 69 -3.85 14.20 17.99
N GLN A 70 -4.89 15.00 18.14
CA GLN A 70 -6.26 14.60 17.83
C GLN A 70 -6.45 14.18 16.36
N PRO A 71 -5.97 14.92 15.34
CA PRO A 71 -6.14 14.52 13.94
C PRO A 71 -5.48 13.17 13.60
N ILE A 72 -4.34 12.87 14.25
CA ILE A 72 -3.66 11.59 14.02
C ILE A 72 -4.39 10.42 14.66
N LEU A 73 -4.96 10.65 15.85
CA LEU A 73 -5.77 9.62 16.52
C LEU A 73 -7.04 9.31 15.74
N GLU A 74 -7.74 10.32 15.26
CA GLU A 74 -8.92 10.15 14.41
C GLU A 74 -8.58 9.37 13.15
N LEU A 75 -7.53 9.76 12.43
CA LEU A 75 -7.06 9.03 11.26
C LEU A 75 -6.68 7.57 11.58
N TYR A 76 -6.07 7.33 12.74
CA TYR A 76 -5.73 5.98 13.20
C TYR A 76 -6.98 5.16 13.53
N GLU A 77 -7.95 5.76 14.23
CA GLU A 77 -9.20 5.08 14.60
C GLU A 77 -9.98 4.65 13.37
N ASP A 78 -10.10 5.50 12.36
CA ASP A 78 -10.70 5.16 11.07
C ASP A 78 -10.01 3.96 10.42
N LYS A 79 -8.67 3.93 10.44
CA LYS A 79 -7.90 2.81 9.88
C LYS A 79 -7.95 1.56 10.78
N ALA A 80 -7.99 1.73 12.11
CA ALA A 80 -8.10 0.62 13.06
C ALA A 80 -9.46 -0.08 12.98
N ASP A 81 -10.53 0.64 12.71
CA ASP A 81 -11.86 0.05 12.47
C ASP A 81 -11.90 -0.81 11.22
N TYR A 82 -11.12 -0.44 10.20
CA TYR A 82 -10.84 -1.31 9.06
C TYR A 82 -10.25 -2.66 9.47
N LEU A 83 -9.21 -2.68 10.31
CA LEU A 83 -8.56 -3.91 10.75
C LEU A 83 -9.48 -4.80 11.61
N LYS A 84 -10.43 -4.19 12.32
CA LYS A 84 -11.43 -4.92 13.13
C LYS A 84 -12.56 -5.53 12.30
N ALA A 85 -12.90 -4.92 11.17
CA ALA A 85 -14.02 -5.34 10.33
C ALA A 85 -13.64 -5.32 8.83
N PRO A 86 -12.65 -6.12 8.41
CA PRO A 86 -12.14 -6.09 7.03
C PRO A 86 -13.24 -6.40 6.00
N GLY A 87 -14.21 -7.23 6.33
CA GLY A 87 -15.33 -7.53 5.43
C GLY A 87 -16.21 -6.32 5.12
N LYS A 88 -16.44 -5.42 6.07
CA LYS A 88 -17.20 -4.18 5.84
C LYS A 88 -16.47 -3.24 4.90
N VAL A 89 -15.19 -3.04 5.13
CA VAL A 89 -14.37 -2.16 4.29
C VAL A 89 -14.12 -2.76 2.92
N SER A 90 -13.86 -4.08 2.86
CA SER A 90 -13.78 -4.80 1.60
C SER A 90 -15.06 -4.63 0.78
N HIS A 91 -16.23 -4.76 1.40
CA HIS A 91 -17.52 -4.50 0.73
C HIS A 91 -17.57 -3.07 0.18
N GLN A 92 -17.22 -2.07 1.00
CA GLN A 92 -17.19 -0.67 0.58
C GLN A 92 -16.21 -0.43 -0.58
N MET A 93 -15.02 -1.01 -0.51
CA MET A 93 -14.00 -0.88 -1.56
C MET A 93 -14.41 -1.55 -2.87
N LEU A 94 -15.08 -2.71 -2.80
CA LEU A 94 -15.47 -3.49 -3.97
C LEU A 94 -16.81 -3.03 -4.56
N TYR A 95 -17.79 -2.73 -3.71
CA TYR A 95 -19.16 -2.53 -4.14
C TYR A 95 -19.72 -1.14 -3.82
N GLY A 96 -18.99 -0.30 -3.10
CA GLY A 96 -19.46 1.02 -2.67
C GLY A 96 -20.70 0.90 -1.78
N ASN A 97 -21.78 1.58 -2.16
CA ASN A 97 -23.08 1.52 -1.48
C ASN A 97 -24.01 0.43 -2.06
N ASN A 98 -23.56 -0.35 -3.04
CA ASN A 98 -24.37 -1.39 -3.66
C ASN A 98 -24.46 -2.63 -2.76
N ALA A 99 -25.57 -3.36 -2.85
CA ALA A 99 -25.81 -4.55 -2.03
C ALA A 99 -24.86 -5.70 -2.39
N ASP A 100 -24.52 -5.83 -3.67
CA ASP A 100 -23.74 -6.92 -4.22
C ASP A 100 -22.99 -6.52 -5.50
N GLU A 101 -22.21 -7.46 -6.04
CA GLU A 101 -21.43 -7.27 -7.26
C GLU A 101 -22.33 -7.03 -8.48
N ALA A 102 -23.49 -7.68 -8.58
CA ALA A 102 -24.36 -7.54 -9.75
C ALA A 102 -24.92 -6.10 -9.85
N ALA A 103 -25.25 -5.48 -8.73
CA ALA A 103 -25.63 -4.08 -8.66
C ALA A 103 -24.42 -3.17 -8.94
N ALA A 104 -23.26 -3.47 -8.33
CA ALA A 104 -22.05 -2.69 -8.49
C ALA A 104 -21.51 -2.71 -9.94
N ARG A 105 -21.60 -3.81 -10.66
CA ARG A 105 -21.23 -3.89 -12.09
C ARG A 105 -22.01 -2.89 -12.97
N LYS A 106 -23.23 -2.54 -12.58
CA LYS A 106 -24.06 -1.57 -13.31
C LYS A 106 -23.74 -0.13 -12.91
N ASP A 107 -23.57 0.10 -11.61
CA ASP A 107 -23.40 1.43 -11.02
C ASP A 107 -21.93 1.91 -11.09
N MET A 108 -21.00 0.99 -10.99
CA MET A 108 -19.55 1.25 -11.03
C MET A 108 -18.85 0.42 -12.12
N PRO A 109 -19.16 0.61 -13.41
CA PRO A 109 -18.57 -0.20 -14.49
C PRO A 109 -17.05 -0.10 -14.57
N PHE A 110 -16.45 0.95 -14.04
CA PHE A 110 -14.99 1.09 -13.94
C PHE A 110 -14.35 0.03 -13.04
N MET A 111 -15.12 -0.62 -12.14
CA MET A 111 -14.63 -1.70 -11.26
C MET A 111 -14.65 -3.08 -11.93
N ILE A 112 -15.19 -3.23 -13.12
CA ILE A 112 -15.25 -4.53 -13.85
C ILE A 112 -13.87 -5.21 -13.94
N PRO A 113 -12.75 -4.51 -14.23
CA PRO A 113 -11.43 -5.13 -14.23
C PRO A 113 -11.05 -5.78 -12.90
N VAL A 114 -11.49 -5.21 -11.78
CA VAL A 114 -11.28 -5.75 -10.43
C VAL A 114 -12.10 -7.03 -10.25
N TYR A 115 -13.37 -7.02 -10.60
CA TYR A 115 -14.23 -8.21 -10.48
C TYR A 115 -13.72 -9.36 -11.33
N ASN A 116 -13.29 -9.07 -12.56
CA ASN A 116 -12.69 -10.08 -13.45
C ASN A 116 -11.40 -10.66 -12.86
N LEU A 117 -10.60 -9.84 -12.15
CA LEU A 117 -9.41 -10.30 -11.44
C LEU A 117 -9.77 -11.25 -10.29
N LEU A 118 -10.79 -10.90 -9.49
CA LEU A 118 -11.28 -11.75 -8.39
C LEU A 118 -11.84 -13.08 -8.91
N GLU A 119 -12.62 -13.06 -9.98
CA GLU A 119 -13.14 -14.27 -10.64
C GLU A 119 -12.01 -15.17 -11.16
N LYS A 120 -11.02 -14.56 -11.85
CA LYS A 120 -9.87 -15.27 -12.43
C LYS A 120 -9.07 -16.05 -11.38
N TYR A 121 -8.94 -15.49 -10.19
CA TYR A 121 -8.12 -16.04 -9.11
C TYR A 121 -8.95 -16.47 -7.90
N ALA A 122 -10.22 -16.80 -8.10
CA ALA A 122 -11.10 -17.28 -7.03
C ALA A 122 -10.47 -18.45 -6.25
N GLY A 123 -10.53 -18.38 -4.93
CA GLY A 123 -9.97 -19.38 -4.02
C GLY A 123 -8.47 -19.25 -3.75
N LYS A 124 -7.77 -18.29 -4.35
CA LYS A 124 -6.37 -17.97 -4.06
C LYS A 124 -6.24 -16.71 -3.21
N VAL A 125 -5.14 -16.59 -2.51
CA VAL A 125 -4.70 -15.30 -1.97
C VAL A 125 -4.15 -14.47 -3.12
N ILE A 126 -4.63 -13.22 -3.26
CA ILE A 126 -4.18 -12.31 -4.31
C ILE A 126 -3.44 -11.15 -3.65
N TYR A 127 -2.17 -10.99 -4.01
CA TYR A 127 -1.38 -9.83 -3.63
C TYR A 127 -1.21 -8.92 -4.83
N VAL A 128 -1.78 -7.71 -4.77
CA VAL A 128 -1.74 -6.74 -5.88
C VAL A 128 -0.72 -5.65 -5.58
N ASP A 129 0.09 -5.32 -6.57
CA ASP A 129 1.08 -4.25 -6.55
C ASP A 129 0.75 -3.22 -7.64
N PHE A 130 0.52 -1.97 -7.25
CA PHE A 130 0.33 -0.84 -8.15
C PHE A 130 1.61 -0.01 -8.21
N TRP A 131 2.20 0.08 -9.40
CA TRP A 131 3.51 0.72 -9.60
C TRP A 131 3.63 1.51 -10.90
N GLY A 132 4.78 2.15 -11.12
CA GLY A 132 5.08 2.86 -12.36
C GLY A 132 6.57 2.86 -12.68
N VAL A 133 6.91 2.92 -13.99
CA VAL A 133 8.29 2.81 -14.48
C VAL A 133 9.20 3.96 -14.05
N ILE A 134 8.64 5.13 -13.74
CA ILE A 134 9.38 6.31 -13.26
C ILE A 134 9.29 6.50 -11.75
N CYS A 135 8.85 5.47 -11.00
CA CYS A 135 8.66 5.52 -9.56
C CYS A 135 9.83 4.83 -8.84
N PRO A 136 10.85 5.55 -8.34
CA PRO A 136 12.01 4.93 -7.70
C PRO A 136 11.67 4.05 -6.51
N PRO A 137 10.75 4.43 -5.57
CA PRO A 137 10.35 3.54 -4.49
C PRO A 137 9.61 2.29 -4.98
N CYS A 138 8.89 2.35 -6.12
CA CYS A 138 8.28 1.16 -6.71
C CYS A 138 9.37 0.21 -7.25
N LEU A 139 10.35 0.74 -7.98
CA LEU A 139 11.43 -0.06 -8.55
C LEU A 139 12.30 -0.71 -7.46
N ALA A 140 12.41 -0.10 -6.29
CA ALA A 140 13.11 -0.69 -5.15
C ALA A 140 12.40 -1.94 -4.59
N GLU A 141 11.09 -2.08 -4.81
CA GLU A 141 10.30 -3.23 -4.36
C GLU A 141 10.29 -4.41 -5.37
N MET A 142 10.81 -4.25 -6.58
CA MET A 142 10.74 -5.30 -7.61
C MET A 142 11.58 -6.55 -7.26
N GLU A 143 12.79 -6.38 -6.74
CA GLU A 143 13.60 -7.53 -6.28
C GLU A 143 12.99 -8.18 -5.03
N PRO A 144 12.58 -7.45 -3.99
CA PRO A 144 11.78 -8.01 -2.90
C PRO A 144 10.52 -8.75 -3.36
N LEU A 145 9.76 -8.24 -4.33
CA LEU A 145 8.57 -8.90 -4.90
C LEU A 145 8.93 -10.24 -5.56
N LYS A 146 10.01 -10.25 -6.33
CA LYS A 146 10.53 -11.47 -6.96
C LYS A 146 10.91 -12.52 -5.92
N GLU A 147 11.52 -12.14 -4.80
CA GLU A 147 11.87 -13.06 -3.72
C GLU A 147 10.63 -13.48 -2.90
N LEU A 148 9.70 -12.56 -2.68
CA LEU A 148 8.46 -12.83 -1.97
C LEU A 148 7.65 -13.94 -2.67
N ARG A 149 7.47 -13.84 -3.99
CA ARG A 149 6.69 -14.82 -4.77
C ARG A 149 7.23 -16.25 -4.69
N LYS A 150 8.55 -16.44 -4.51
CA LYS A 150 9.17 -17.76 -4.42
C LYS A 150 8.81 -18.51 -3.14
N ARG A 151 8.26 -17.82 -2.15
CA ARG A 151 7.89 -18.38 -0.84
C ARG A 151 6.56 -19.11 -0.86
N TYR A 152 5.75 -18.91 -1.90
CA TYR A 152 4.38 -19.41 -1.97
C TYR A 152 4.17 -20.32 -3.19
N SER A 153 3.30 -21.31 -3.01
CA SER A 153 2.82 -22.14 -4.11
C SER A 153 1.98 -21.30 -5.09
N PRO A 154 2.15 -21.49 -6.41
CA PRO A 154 1.27 -20.88 -7.41
C PRO A 154 -0.20 -21.27 -7.28
N GLU A 155 -0.47 -22.39 -6.60
CA GLU A 155 -1.83 -22.88 -6.34
C GLU A 155 -2.52 -22.08 -5.24
N ASP A 156 -1.73 -21.54 -4.31
CA ASP A 156 -2.22 -20.85 -3.12
C ASP A 156 -2.23 -19.34 -3.24
N VAL A 157 -1.20 -18.75 -3.86
CA VAL A 157 -0.97 -17.31 -3.91
C VAL A 157 -0.62 -16.87 -5.32
N VAL A 158 -1.23 -15.78 -5.77
CA VAL A 158 -0.85 -15.07 -6.99
C VAL A 158 -0.43 -13.63 -6.67
N MET A 159 0.65 -13.18 -7.28
CA MET A 159 1.08 -11.79 -7.30
C MET A 159 0.57 -11.14 -8.58
N VAL A 160 -0.14 -10.02 -8.49
CA VAL A 160 -0.63 -9.26 -9.65
C VAL A 160 0.02 -7.89 -9.63
N SER A 161 0.93 -7.65 -10.54
CA SER A 161 1.72 -6.42 -10.60
C SER A 161 1.21 -5.54 -11.73
N ILE A 162 0.53 -4.44 -11.39
CA ILE A 162 -0.17 -3.55 -12.33
C ILE A 162 0.63 -2.26 -12.50
N CYS A 163 1.14 -2.04 -13.71
CA CYS A 163 1.92 -0.87 -14.05
C CYS A 163 1.06 0.26 -14.61
N GLY A 164 0.87 1.35 -13.86
CA GLY A 164 0.13 2.55 -14.26
C GLY A 164 0.91 3.55 -15.10
N SER A 165 1.89 3.12 -15.91
CA SER A 165 2.70 4.00 -16.74
C SER A 165 2.13 4.13 -18.16
N ARG A 166 2.51 5.22 -18.86
CA ARG A 166 2.19 5.40 -20.29
C ARG A 166 3.33 4.95 -21.22
N ASP A 167 4.43 4.45 -20.68
CA ASP A 167 5.61 4.00 -21.45
C ASP A 167 5.69 2.46 -21.40
N ARG A 168 5.10 1.83 -22.40
CA ARG A 168 5.06 0.37 -22.55
C ARG A 168 6.45 -0.24 -22.81
N GLU A 169 7.33 0.48 -23.49
CA GLU A 169 8.70 0.00 -23.74
C GLU A 169 9.49 -0.03 -22.43
N ALA A 170 9.41 1.05 -21.65
CA ALA A 170 10.03 1.08 -20.32
C ALA A 170 9.44 0.02 -19.37
N TYR A 171 8.13 -0.26 -19.45
CA TYR A 171 7.50 -1.36 -18.71
C TYR A 171 8.17 -2.71 -19.03
N HIS A 172 8.31 -3.06 -20.32
CA HIS A 172 8.96 -4.32 -20.71
C HIS A 172 10.42 -4.39 -20.25
N LYS A 173 11.17 -3.29 -20.35
CA LYS A 173 12.56 -3.21 -19.85
C LYS A 173 12.65 -3.49 -18.34
N VAL A 174 11.68 -3.00 -17.55
CA VAL A 174 11.62 -3.29 -16.11
C VAL A 174 11.34 -4.77 -15.87
N LEU A 175 10.36 -5.37 -16.55
CA LEU A 175 10.04 -6.80 -16.41
C LEU A 175 11.26 -7.70 -16.74
N GLU A 176 11.98 -7.39 -17.80
CA GLU A 176 13.20 -8.10 -18.17
C GLU A 176 14.30 -7.93 -17.13
N ARG A 177 14.58 -6.67 -16.73
CA ARG A 177 15.61 -6.34 -15.75
C ARG A 177 15.44 -7.10 -14.45
N PHE A 178 14.22 -7.20 -13.93
CA PHE A 178 13.93 -7.84 -12.65
C PHE A 178 13.48 -9.30 -12.79
N SER A 179 13.40 -9.81 -14.03
CA SER A 179 12.92 -11.18 -14.32
C SER A 179 11.57 -11.48 -13.66
N LEU A 180 10.62 -10.54 -13.78
CA LEU A 180 9.29 -10.63 -13.20
C LEU A 180 8.36 -11.51 -14.05
N GLN A 181 8.75 -12.77 -14.26
CA GLN A 181 7.98 -13.76 -14.99
C GLN A 181 7.90 -15.06 -14.18
N GLY A 182 6.80 -15.77 -14.26
CA GLY A 182 6.63 -17.04 -13.56
C GLY A 182 5.19 -17.44 -13.35
N LYS A 183 4.97 -18.61 -12.72
CA LYS A 183 3.63 -19.21 -12.58
C LYS A 183 2.72 -18.49 -11.60
N ASN A 184 3.29 -17.81 -10.59
CA ASN A 184 2.53 -17.13 -9.53
C ASN A 184 2.69 -15.61 -9.56
N ILE A 185 3.09 -15.06 -10.70
CA ILE A 185 3.10 -13.62 -10.94
C ILE A 185 2.47 -13.30 -12.29
N GLU A 186 1.52 -12.40 -12.30
CA GLU A 186 0.96 -11.80 -13.50
C GLU A 186 1.34 -10.32 -13.52
N CYS A 187 2.14 -9.93 -14.51
CA CYS A 187 2.48 -8.53 -14.72
C CYS A 187 1.57 -7.95 -15.80
N VAL A 188 0.87 -6.90 -15.46
CA VAL A 188 -0.15 -6.30 -16.31
C VAL A 188 0.19 -4.83 -16.55
N TYR A 189 0.13 -4.43 -17.81
CA TYR A 189 0.15 -3.02 -18.16
C TYR A 189 -1.26 -2.46 -17.97
N SER A 190 -1.41 -1.30 -17.34
CA SER A 190 -2.72 -0.79 -16.91
C SER A 190 -3.74 -0.67 -18.06
N GLU A 191 -3.30 -0.29 -19.25
CA GLU A 191 -4.17 -0.18 -20.42
C GLU A 191 -4.65 -1.55 -20.97
N ASP A 192 -3.97 -2.65 -20.63
CA ASP A 192 -4.41 -4.01 -20.96
C ASP A 192 -5.37 -4.56 -19.90
N TRP A 193 -5.35 -4.00 -18.69
CA TRP A 193 -6.20 -4.39 -17.58
C TRP A 193 -7.49 -3.58 -17.51
N ALA A 194 -7.37 -2.26 -17.71
CA ALA A 194 -8.46 -1.30 -17.66
C ALA A 194 -8.20 -0.17 -18.65
N THR A 195 -9.22 0.59 -19.04
CA THR A 195 -8.94 1.86 -19.72
C THR A 195 -8.13 2.78 -18.80
N ALA A 196 -7.37 3.73 -19.35
CA ALA A 196 -6.60 4.67 -18.55
C ALA A 196 -7.49 5.47 -17.58
N ASP A 197 -8.71 5.80 -17.99
CA ASP A 197 -9.69 6.48 -17.14
C ASP A 197 -10.18 5.57 -16.01
N ASP A 198 -10.54 4.32 -16.30
CA ASP A 198 -11.00 3.37 -15.28
C ASP A 198 -9.90 3.05 -14.27
N TYR A 199 -8.64 2.88 -14.71
CA TYR A 199 -7.50 2.73 -13.81
C TYR A 199 -7.44 3.87 -12.78
N HIS A 200 -7.51 5.12 -13.25
CA HIS A 200 -7.49 6.28 -12.36
C HIS A 200 -8.75 6.40 -11.48
N ARG A 201 -9.91 5.93 -11.97
CA ARG A 201 -11.14 5.89 -11.16
C ARG A 201 -11.04 4.84 -10.05
N ILE A 202 -10.49 3.67 -10.33
CA ILE A 202 -10.22 2.62 -9.33
C ILE A 202 -9.29 3.16 -8.24
N MET A 203 -8.16 3.76 -8.63
CA MET A 203 -7.20 4.32 -7.68
C MET A 203 -7.84 5.38 -6.78
N ARG A 204 -8.65 6.28 -7.34
CA ARG A 204 -9.38 7.30 -6.57
C ARG A 204 -10.46 6.71 -5.68
N HIS A 205 -11.20 5.71 -6.17
CA HIS A 205 -12.25 5.04 -5.39
C HIS A 205 -11.68 4.37 -4.14
N TRP A 206 -10.45 3.87 -4.22
CA TRP A 206 -9.73 3.28 -3.11
C TRP A 206 -8.85 4.27 -2.33
N ASP A 207 -8.98 5.57 -2.60
CA ASP A 207 -8.15 6.64 -2.00
C ASP A 207 -6.63 6.39 -2.15
N MET A 208 -6.23 5.77 -3.26
CA MET A 208 -4.84 5.50 -3.59
C MET A 208 -4.25 6.65 -4.42
N ASN A 209 -3.76 7.68 -3.73
CA ASN A 209 -3.29 8.93 -4.36
C ASN A 209 -1.80 8.92 -4.74
N SER A 210 -1.09 7.84 -4.45
CA SER A 210 0.34 7.67 -4.74
C SER A 210 0.69 6.22 -5.00
N ILE A 211 1.87 5.95 -5.54
CA ILE A 211 2.44 4.60 -5.72
C ILE A 211 3.83 4.53 -5.06
N PRO A 212 4.29 3.36 -4.61
CA PRO A 212 3.62 2.06 -4.69
C PRO A 212 2.45 1.92 -3.71
N GLN A 213 1.43 1.19 -4.13
CA GLN A 213 0.30 0.79 -3.29
C GLN A 213 0.04 -0.71 -3.48
N PHE A 214 -0.48 -1.33 -2.45
CA PHE A 214 -0.66 -2.78 -2.43
C PHE A 214 -2.05 -3.13 -1.91
N LEU A 215 -2.56 -4.31 -2.34
CA LEU A 215 -3.75 -4.93 -1.78
C LEU A 215 -3.43 -6.36 -1.41
N LEU A 216 -4.00 -6.83 -0.33
CA LEU A 216 -4.02 -8.23 0.05
C LEU A 216 -5.47 -8.71 0.11
N ILE A 217 -5.80 -9.67 -0.72
CA ILE A 217 -7.13 -10.26 -0.84
C ILE A 217 -7.04 -11.71 -0.44
N ASN A 218 -7.90 -12.16 0.48
CA ASN A 218 -7.92 -13.54 0.93
C ASN A 218 -8.64 -14.48 -0.06
N ARG A 219 -8.69 -15.77 0.25
CA ARG A 219 -9.30 -16.81 -0.59
C ARG A 219 -10.81 -16.61 -0.83
N ASP A 220 -11.47 -15.87 0.06
CA ASP A 220 -12.90 -15.55 -0.04
C ASP A 220 -13.17 -14.29 -0.87
N GLY A 221 -12.15 -13.69 -1.48
CA GLY A 221 -12.24 -12.45 -2.25
C GLY A 221 -12.38 -11.19 -1.39
N ILE A 222 -12.09 -11.28 -0.09
CA ILE A 222 -12.16 -10.15 0.85
C ILE A 222 -10.82 -9.43 0.86
N ILE A 223 -10.83 -8.11 0.65
CA ILE A 223 -9.65 -7.27 0.87
C ILE A 223 -9.38 -7.22 2.38
N VAL A 224 -8.32 -7.88 2.82
CA VAL A 224 -7.97 -7.99 4.25
C VAL A 224 -6.94 -6.95 4.68
N ASP A 225 -6.23 -6.36 3.73
CA ASP A 225 -5.31 -5.25 3.99
C ASP A 225 -4.99 -4.49 2.70
N TYR A 226 -4.61 -3.22 2.82
CA TYR A 226 -4.19 -2.39 1.69
C TYR A 226 -3.29 -1.24 2.14
N GLY A 227 -2.58 -0.65 1.19
CA GLY A 227 -1.75 0.52 1.43
C GLY A 227 -0.25 0.28 1.26
N SER A 228 0.53 1.32 1.47
CA SER A 228 1.99 1.29 1.31
C SER A 228 2.71 0.44 2.38
N GLY A 229 2.05 0.11 3.48
CA GLY A 229 2.57 -0.76 4.55
C GLY A 229 2.71 -2.24 4.18
N LEU A 230 2.13 -2.64 3.04
CA LEU A 230 2.25 -4.01 2.51
C LEU A 230 3.43 -4.19 1.54
N ARG A 231 4.51 -3.43 1.67
CA ARG A 231 5.68 -3.55 0.80
C ARG A 231 6.27 -4.95 0.84
N PRO A 232 6.68 -5.51 -0.31
CA PRO A 232 7.37 -6.81 -0.37
C PRO A 232 8.63 -6.88 0.49
N SER A 233 9.34 -5.76 0.65
CA SER A 233 10.53 -5.64 1.49
C SER A 233 10.25 -5.71 3.00
N TYR A 234 9.00 -5.55 3.43
CA TYR A 234 8.65 -5.54 4.86
C TYR A 234 8.42 -6.96 5.38
N PRO A 235 9.12 -7.38 6.46
CA PRO A 235 8.92 -8.71 7.06
C PRO A 235 7.47 -8.98 7.47
N LYS A 236 6.73 -7.95 7.89
CA LYS A 236 5.32 -8.05 8.28
C LYS A 236 4.40 -8.42 7.11
N THR A 237 4.74 -8.04 5.88
CA THR A 237 3.98 -8.42 4.67
C THR A 237 3.98 -9.93 4.49
N VAL A 238 5.14 -10.56 4.67
CA VAL A 238 5.27 -12.04 4.60
C VAL A 238 4.37 -12.73 5.62
N ALA A 239 4.25 -12.18 6.81
CA ALA A 239 3.43 -12.77 7.87
C ALA A 239 1.92 -12.63 7.64
N LYS A 240 1.50 -11.72 6.74
CA LYS A 240 0.08 -11.49 6.41
C LYS A 240 -0.40 -12.32 5.21
N ILE A 241 0.48 -12.64 4.27
CA ILE A 241 0.18 -13.49 3.11
C ILE A 241 0.11 -14.95 3.53
#